data_83a690ec33481bcb84c1fac767cb4fcd
#
_entry.id   83a690ec33481bcb84c1fac767cb4fcd
#
_cell.length_a   1.000
_cell.length_b   1.000
_cell.length_c   1.000
_cell.angle_alpha   90.00
_cell.angle_beta   90.00
_cell.angle_gamma   90.00
#
_symmetry.space_group_name_H-M   'P 1'
#
loop_
_entity.id
_entity.type
_entity.pdbx_description
1 polymer ?
#
loop_
_entity_poly.entity_id
_entity_poly.type
_entity_poly.pdbx_seq_one_letter_code
_entity_poly.pdbx_strand_id
1 'polypeptide(L)'
;MKRIVIVSDLQVPFHDRVAVKNVAQFIRSFKPDEVVTIGDEIDFNTISKWSEGTPEAYEQTLGDDRDEAVQVLYDLQVTQMIRSNHTDRLYTQIMRKIPSFLSLPELRFEKFMQLDELGITFHKKPYNIAPNWIAVHGDHTPIKSQGGLSALEAARRHGKSVISGHTHRAGR
;
A
#
# COMPACT_ATOMS: atom_id res chain seq x y z
N MET A 1 -7.14 -23.55 10.09
CA MET A 1 -6.14 -22.99 9.15
C MET A 1 -6.48 -21.53 8.98
N LYS A 2 -5.54 -20.60 9.14
CA LYS A 2 -5.77 -19.17 8.97
C LYS A 2 -5.95 -18.85 7.48
N ARG A 3 -7.01 -18.14 7.15
CA ARG A 3 -7.33 -17.67 5.78
C ARG A 3 -6.95 -16.21 5.67
N ILE A 4 -6.09 -15.85 4.73
CA ILE A 4 -5.61 -14.49 4.53
C ILE A 4 -5.86 -14.12 3.07
N VAL A 5 -6.45 -12.95 2.85
CA VAL A 5 -6.51 -12.31 1.53
C VAL A 5 -5.43 -11.23 1.48
N ILE A 6 -4.64 -11.24 0.41
CA ILE A 6 -3.58 -10.24 0.20
C ILE A 6 -3.92 -9.47 -1.05
N VAL A 7 -3.91 -8.14 -0.95
CA VAL A 7 -4.06 -7.19 -2.06
C VAL A 7 -2.85 -6.27 -2.12
N SER A 8 -2.57 -5.73 -3.30
CA SER A 8 -1.38 -4.90 -3.52
C SER A 8 -1.66 -3.87 -4.61
N ASP A 9 -0.90 -2.77 -4.56
CA ASP A 9 -0.78 -1.81 -5.68
C ASP A 9 -2.13 -1.31 -6.19
N LEU A 10 -3.03 -0.95 -5.28
CA LEU A 10 -4.35 -0.40 -5.60
C LEU A 10 -4.22 0.94 -6.32
N GLN A 11 -3.30 1.79 -5.88
CA GLN A 11 -2.96 3.08 -6.48
C GLN A 11 -4.17 4.00 -6.67
N VAL A 12 -5.00 4.11 -5.62
CA VAL A 12 -6.14 5.03 -5.63
C VAL A 12 -5.65 6.46 -5.91
N PRO A 13 -6.26 7.20 -6.83
CA PRO A 13 -7.57 6.99 -7.46
C PRO A 13 -7.54 6.21 -8.79
N PHE A 14 -6.38 5.72 -9.23
CA PHE A 14 -6.19 5.07 -10.56
C PHE A 14 -6.55 3.57 -10.58
N HIS A 15 -7.10 3.04 -9.48
CA HIS A 15 -7.47 1.64 -9.35
C HIS A 15 -8.61 1.23 -10.29
N ASP A 16 -8.66 -0.03 -10.67
CA ASP A 16 -9.82 -0.61 -11.36
C ASP A 16 -10.97 -0.80 -10.35
N ARG A 17 -11.94 0.10 -10.39
CA ARG A 17 -13.10 0.11 -9.50
C ARG A 17 -13.95 -1.17 -9.60
N VAL A 18 -14.00 -1.80 -10.79
CA VAL A 18 -14.76 -3.04 -10.98
C VAL A 18 -14.02 -4.21 -10.33
N ALA A 19 -12.70 -4.29 -10.51
CA ALA A 19 -11.88 -5.30 -9.87
C ALA A 19 -11.94 -5.18 -8.34
N VAL A 20 -11.79 -3.97 -7.78
CA VAL A 20 -11.89 -3.72 -6.34
C VAL A 20 -13.27 -4.14 -5.79
N LYS A 21 -14.36 -3.78 -6.48
CA LYS A 21 -15.72 -4.21 -6.09
C LYS A 21 -15.86 -5.73 -6.05
N ASN A 22 -15.31 -6.42 -7.05
CA ASN A 22 -15.35 -7.89 -7.12
C ASN A 22 -14.53 -8.53 -5.99
N VAL A 23 -13.34 -8.00 -5.70
CA VAL A 23 -12.51 -8.44 -4.57
C VAL A 23 -13.24 -8.22 -3.24
N ALA A 24 -13.88 -7.06 -3.05
CA ALA A 24 -14.67 -6.78 -1.85
C ALA A 24 -15.85 -7.77 -1.69
N GLN A 25 -16.52 -8.13 -2.78
CA GLN A 25 -17.56 -9.17 -2.75
C GLN A 25 -17.00 -10.55 -2.39
N PHE A 26 -15.85 -10.90 -2.97
CA PHE A 26 -15.15 -12.13 -2.62
C PHE A 26 -14.78 -12.17 -1.13
N ILE A 27 -14.19 -11.11 -0.59
CA ILE A 27 -13.82 -11.00 0.83
C ILE A 27 -15.04 -11.23 1.73
N ARG A 28 -16.16 -10.58 1.44
CA ARG A 28 -17.42 -10.76 2.20
C ARG A 28 -17.93 -12.19 2.20
N SER A 29 -17.81 -12.89 1.08
CA SER A 29 -18.26 -14.28 0.96
C SER A 29 -17.25 -15.27 1.55
N PHE A 30 -15.96 -15.05 1.33
CA PHE A 30 -14.88 -15.93 1.78
C PHE A 30 -14.63 -15.82 3.30
N LYS A 31 -14.92 -14.66 3.90
CA LYS A 31 -14.74 -14.35 5.32
C LYS A 31 -13.34 -14.74 5.81
N PRO A 32 -12.28 -14.10 5.30
CA PRO A 32 -10.93 -14.37 5.74
C PRO A 32 -10.74 -13.94 7.20
N ASP A 33 -9.73 -14.50 7.86
CA ASP A 33 -9.33 -14.09 9.20
C ASP A 33 -8.56 -12.76 9.18
N GLU A 34 -7.91 -12.43 8.06
CA GLU A 34 -7.23 -11.16 7.81
C GLU A 34 -7.32 -10.76 6.34
N VAL A 35 -7.36 -9.45 6.13
CA VAL A 35 -7.11 -8.83 4.82
C VAL A 35 -5.87 -7.95 4.97
N VAL A 36 -4.85 -8.24 4.18
CA VAL A 36 -3.54 -7.58 4.23
C VAL A 36 -3.33 -6.80 2.95
N THR A 37 -3.09 -5.49 3.05
CA THR A 37 -2.54 -4.72 1.93
C THR A 37 -1.02 -4.67 2.04
N ILE A 38 -0.33 -4.88 0.93
CA ILE A 38 1.13 -4.92 0.91
C ILE A 38 1.75 -3.71 0.20
N GLY A 39 1.10 -2.56 0.33
CA GLY A 39 1.61 -1.26 -0.10
C GLY A 39 0.96 -0.72 -1.36
N ASP A 40 1.23 0.56 -1.60
CA ASP A 40 0.76 1.36 -2.73
C ASP A 40 -0.77 1.39 -2.84
N GLU A 41 -1.44 1.56 -1.71
CA GLU A 41 -2.90 1.71 -1.62
C GLU A 41 -3.37 3.03 -2.24
N ILE A 42 -2.63 4.11 -1.97
CA ILE A 42 -2.84 5.44 -2.54
C ILE A 42 -1.63 5.83 -3.40
N ASP A 43 -1.88 6.39 -4.58
CA ASP A 43 -0.79 6.78 -5.49
C ASP A 43 -0.03 8.01 -5.00
N PHE A 44 -0.73 8.99 -4.38
CA PHE A 44 -0.15 10.28 -4.05
C PHE A 44 0.37 11.05 -5.27
N ASN A 45 -0.32 10.95 -6.42
CA ASN A 45 0.09 11.64 -7.63
C ASN A 45 0.18 13.15 -7.43
N THR A 46 -0.80 13.75 -6.73
CA THR A 46 -0.87 15.20 -6.44
C THR A 46 0.35 15.75 -5.73
N ILE A 47 1.09 14.91 -4.99
CA ILE A 47 2.33 15.28 -4.31
C ILE A 47 3.56 14.54 -4.86
N SER A 48 3.43 13.89 -6.01
CA SER A 48 4.54 13.20 -6.65
C SER A 48 5.53 14.20 -7.25
N LYS A 49 6.82 13.87 -7.20
CA LYS A 49 7.84 14.65 -7.92
C LYS A 49 7.67 14.59 -9.44
N TRP A 50 6.95 13.60 -9.95
CA TRP A 50 6.73 13.39 -11.38
C TRP A 50 5.57 14.22 -11.93
N SER A 51 4.61 14.60 -11.08
CA SER A 51 3.49 15.50 -11.43
C SER A 51 3.79 16.97 -11.12
N GLU A 52 4.92 17.28 -10.47
CA GLU A 52 5.27 18.65 -10.10
C GLU A 52 5.33 19.55 -11.36
N GLY A 53 4.47 20.60 -11.40
CA GLY A 53 4.37 21.52 -12.51
C GLY A 53 3.50 21.03 -13.68
N THR A 54 2.84 19.90 -13.57
CA THR A 54 1.88 19.39 -14.56
C THR A 54 0.43 19.62 -14.10
N PRO A 55 -0.57 19.59 -15.00
CA PRO A 55 -1.98 19.71 -14.64
C PRO A 55 -2.42 18.68 -13.58
N GLU A 56 -1.91 17.48 -13.64
CA GLU A 56 -2.25 16.37 -12.70
C GLU A 56 -1.97 16.74 -11.25
N ALA A 57 -1.04 17.67 -10.99
CA ALA A 57 -0.77 18.14 -9.63
C ALA A 57 -1.90 19.01 -9.05
N TYR A 58 -2.84 19.47 -9.88
CA TYR A 58 -3.87 20.46 -9.52
C TYR A 58 -5.30 20.00 -9.80
N GLU A 59 -5.49 18.94 -10.61
CA GLU A 59 -6.82 18.49 -11.04
C GLU A 59 -7.60 17.78 -9.92
N GLN A 60 -6.89 17.12 -9.00
CA GLN A 60 -7.47 16.48 -7.84
C GLN A 60 -6.86 17.04 -6.57
N THR A 61 -7.60 16.96 -5.46
CA THR A 61 -7.04 17.33 -4.16
C THR A 61 -6.51 16.10 -3.44
N LEU A 62 -5.45 16.29 -2.67
CA LEU A 62 -4.90 15.26 -1.80
C LEU A 62 -5.97 14.70 -0.82
N GLY A 63 -6.93 15.55 -0.43
CA GLY A 63 -8.05 15.18 0.42
C GLY A 63 -9.00 14.20 -0.26
N ASP A 64 -9.36 14.46 -1.52
CA ASP A 64 -10.25 13.58 -2.29
C ASP A 64 -9.61 12.20 -2.52
N ASP A 65 -8.31 12.18 -2.91
CA ASP A 65 -7.55 10.94 -3.09
C ASP A 65 -7.51 10.11 -1.80
N ARG A 66 -7.27 10.78 -0.65
CA ARG A 66 -7.30 10.15 0.67
C ARG A 66 -8.67 9.57 0.99
N ASP A 67 -9.74 10.35 0.83
CA ASP A 67 -11.09 9.93 1.20
C ASP A 67 -11.54 8.73 0.35
N GLU A 68 -11.21 8.73 -0.94
CA GLU A 68 -11.45 7.56 -1.81
C GLU A 68 -10.62 6.35 -1.36
N ALA A 69 -9.35 6.53 -1.01
CA ALA A 69 -8.51 5.43 -0.54
C ALA A 69 -9.01 4.87 0.80
N VAL A 70 -9.41 5.71 1.75
CA VAL A 70 -10.02 5.31 3.02
C VAL A 70 -11.28 4.49 2.78
N GLN A 71 -12.16 4.92 1.86
CA GLN A 71 -13.37 4.18 1.50
C GLN A 71 -13.03 2.81 0.89
N VAL A 72 -12.04 2.73 0.00
CA VAL A 72 -11.59 1.46 -0.61
C VAL A 72 -11.06 0.51 0.46
N LEU A 73 -10.24 0.99 1.41
CA LEU A 73 -9.73 0.18 2.51
C LEU A 73 -10.86 -0.37 3.39
N TYR A 74 -11.87 0.46 3.68
CA TYR A 74 -13.05 0.06 4.42
C TYR A 74 -13.86 -1.03 3.67
N ASP A 75 -14.12 -0.82 2.38
CA ASP A 75 -14.88 -1.77 1.55
C ASP A 75 -14.19 -3.14 1.41
N LEU A 76 -12.86 -3.14 1.37
CA LEU A 76 -12.02 -4.34 1.35
C LEU A 76 -11.85 -4.97 2.74
N GLN A 77 -12.38 -4.35 3.81
CA GLN A 77 -12.24 -4.84 5.19
C GLN A 77 -10.77 -5.08 5.58
N VAL A 78 -9.88 -4.19 5.19
CA VAL A 78 -8.45 -4.30 5.47
C VAL A 78 -8.21 -4.30 6.99
N THR A 79 -7.36 -5.23 7.45
CA THR A 79 -6.97 -5.34 8.87
C THR A 79 -5.48 -5.06 9.09
N GLN A 80 -4.66 -5.30 8.07
CA GLN A 80 -3.21 -5.14 8.14
C GLN A 80 -2.74 -4.38 6.90
N MET A 81 -1.86 -3.40 7.08
CA MET A 81 -1.28 -2.60 6.00
C MET A 81 0.23 -2.57 6.13
N ILE A 82 0.95 -2.76 5.03
CA ILE A 82 2.41 -2.72 5.01
C ILE A 82 2.89 -1.43 4.33
N ARG A 83 3.92 -0.82 4.90
CA ARG A 83 4.61 0.35 4.37
C ARG A 83 5.10 0.11 2.93
N SER A 84 5.01 1.13 2.08
CA SER A 84 5.51 1.14 0.70
C SER A 84 6.27 2.44 0.38
N ASN A 85 6.87 2.51 -0.80
CA ASN A 85 7.47 3.75 -1.27
C ASN A 85 6.44 4.88 -1.48
N HIS A 86 5.18 4.55 -1.81
CA HIS A 86 4.11 5.56 -1.92
C HIS A 86 3.68 6.06 -0.54
N THR A 87 3.59 5.21 0.48
CA THR A 87 3.31 5.68 1.85
C THR A 87 4.38 6.66 2.35
N ASP A 88 5.63 6.49 1.91
CA ASP A 88 6.72 7.40 2.27
C ASP A 88 6.69 8.72 1.48
N ARG A 89 5.91 8.84 0.40
CA ARG A 89 5.83 10.11 -0.39
C ARG A 89 5.35 11.28 0.45
N LEU A 90 4.30 11.07 1.26
CA LEU A 90 3.78 12.12 2.15
C LEU A 90 4.89 12.68 3.05
N TYR A 91 5.56 11.80 3.79
CA TYR A 91 6.67 12.18 4.66
C TYR A 91 7.81 12.88 3.90
N THR A 92 8.21 12.32 2.76
CA THR A 92 9.32 12.82 1.95
C THR A 92 9.01 14.23 1.41
N GLN A 93 7.79 14.49 0.96
CA GLN A 93 7.40 15.81 0.46
C GLN A 93 7.30 16.84 1.58
N ILE A 94 6.76 16.48 2.73
CA ILE A 94 6.73 17.37 3.89
C ILE A 94 8.15 17.72 4.30
N MET A 95 9.04 16.74 4.41
CA MET A 95 10.44 16.95 4.78
C MET A 95 11.16 17.88 3.79
N ARG A 96 10.88 17.75 2.49
CA ARG A 96 11.53 18.56 1.44
C ARG A 96 10.99 19.97 1.34
N LYS A 97 9.68 20.15 1.46
CA LYS A 97 9.01 21.42 1.17
C LYS A 97 8.69 22.23 2.43
N ILE A 98 8.29 21.58 3.51
CA ILE A 98 7.79 22.23 4.74
C ILE A 98 8.21 21.39 5.96
N PRO A 99 9.51 21.24 6.26
CA PRO A 99 10.00 20.32 7.29
C PRO A 99 9.45 20.58 8.70
N SER A 100 9.06 21.81 9.02
CA SER A 100 8.42 22.16 10.30
C SER A 100 7.10 21.40 10.53
N PHE A 101 6.39 21.00 9.45
CA PHE A 101 5.13 20.26 9.53
C PHE A 101 5.30 18.81 10.00
N LEU A 102 6.52 18.26 9.98
CA LEU A 102 6.78 16.92 10.54
C LEU A 102 6.50 16.82 12.04
N SER A 103 6.40 17.94 12.74
CA SER A 103 6.03 17.98 14.16
C SER A 103 4.54 17.75 14.39
N LEU A 104 3.70 17.86 13.35
CA LEU A 104 2.25 17.72 13.45
C LEU A 104 1.85 16.24 13.35
N PRO A 105 1.25 15.65 14.42
CA PRO A 105 0.85 14.24 14.42
C PRO A 105 -0.17 13.91 13.32
N GLU A 106 -1.02 14.87 12.95
CA GLU A 106 -2.07 14.75 11.95
C GLU A 106 -1.54 14.44 10.55
N LEU A 107 -0.29 14.80 10.28
CA LEU A 107 0.39 14.55 9.01
C LEU A 107 1.19 13.24 9.00
N ARG A 108 1.16 12.46 10.06
CA ARG A 108 1.65 11.09 10.01
C ARG A 108 0.73 10.26 9.12
N PHE A 109 1.33 9.39 8.31
CA PHE A 109 0.59 8.57 7.35
C PHE A 109 -0.59 7.83 8.00
N GLU A 110 -0.36 7.24 9.18
CA GLU A 110 -1.37 6.51 9.93
C GLU A 110 -2.60 7.37 10.28
N LYS A 111 -2.36 8.63 10.68
CA LYS A 111 -3.42 9.58 11.01
C LYS A 111 -4.07 10.16 9.75
N PHE A 112 -3.25 10.50 8.76
CA PHE A 112 -3.73 10.99 7.47
C PHE A 112 -4.70 10.00 6.82
N MET A 113 -4.39 8.70 6.86
CA MET A 113 -5.20 7.62 6.30
C MET A 113 -6.28 7.08 7.26
N GLN A 114 -6.46 7.69 8.42
CA GLN A 114 -7.46 7.29 9.42
C GLN A 114 -7.39 5.81 9.82
N LEU A 115 -6.15 5.25 9.91
CA LEU A 115 -5.97 3.81 10.09
C LEU A 115 -6.48 3.33 11.46
N ASP A 116 -6.37 4.16 12.50
CA ASP A 116 -6.87 3.84 13.84
C ASP A 116 -8.42 3.73 13.82
N GLU A 117 -9.10 4.65 13.13
CA GLU A 117 -10.55 4.67 12.98
C GLU A 117 -11.07 3.46 12.20
N LEU A 118 -10.28 2.99 11.22
CA LEU A 118 -10.57 1.79 10.44
C LEU A 118 -10.18 0.49 11.17
N GLY A 119 -9.46 0.57 12.29
CA GLY A 119 -8.94 -0.60 13.00
C GLY A 119 -7.81 -1.32 12.24
N ILE A 120 -7.08 -0.60 11.38
CA ILE A 120 -5.99 -1.14 10.56
C ILE A 120 -4.66 -1.01 11.31
N THR A 121 -3.93 -2.13 11.43
CA THR A 121 -2.57 -2.12 11.97
C THR A 121 -1.56 -1.85 10.86
N PHE A 122 -0.74 -0.79 11.03
CA PHE A 122 0.29 -0.40 10.06
C PHE A 122 1.67 -0.98 10.40
N HIS A 123 2.28 -1.66 9.44
CA HIS A 123 3.57 -2.33 9.59
C HIS A 123 4.67 -1.64 8.78
N LYS A 124 5.65 -1.05 9.49
CA LYS A 124 6.88 -0.45 8.87
C LYS A 124 7.93 -1.50 8.52
N LYS A 125 7.75 -2.74 8.97
CA LYS A 125 8.64 -3.88 8.73
C LYS A 125 7.88 -5.00 8.02
N PRO A 126 8.59 -5.99 7.43
CA PRO A 126 7.98 -7.17 6.86
C PRO A 126 6.97 -7.82 7.81
N TYR A 127 5.80 -8.16 7.31
CA TYR A 127 4.73 -8.77 8.09
C TYR A 127 4.79 -10.30 7.98
N ASN A 128 4.84 -11.00 9.13
CA ASN A 128 4.83 -12.47 9.15
C ASN A 128 3.40 -12.97 8.96
N ILE A 129 3.09 -13.56 7.81
CA ILE A 129 1.76 -14.09 7.46
C ILE A 129 1.59 -15.56 7.87
N ALA A 130 2.69 -16.33 7.89
CA ALA A 130 2.73 -17.71 8.31
C ALA A 130 4.17 -18.10 8.74
N PRO A 131 4.39 -19.26 9.35
CA PRO A 131 5.74 -19.75 9.62
C PRO A 131 6.59 -19.77 8.34
N ASN A 132 7.75 -19.09 8.37
CA ASN A 132 8.67 -18.91 7.24
C ASN A 132 8.10 -18.16 6.02
N TRP A 133 6.96 -17.46 6.17
CA TRP A 133 6.38 -16.62 5.14
C TRP A 133 6.23 -15.19 5.61
N ILE A 134 6.67 -14.25 4.78
CA ILE A 134 6.49 -12.81 5.03
C ILE A 134 5.84 -12.13 3.82
N ALA A 135 5.12 -11.07 4.12
CA ALA A 135 4.64 -10.11 3.13
C ALA A 135 5.47 -8.82 3.24
N VAL A 136 5.84 -8.28 2.09
CA VAL A 136 6.57 -7.01 1.94
C VAL A 136 6.03 -6.25 0.74
N HIS A 137 6.22 -4.93 0.67
CA HIS A 137 5.90 -4.24 -0.57
C HIS A 137 6.87 -4.64 -1.70
N GLY A 138 8.16 -4.61 -1.47
CA GLY A 138 9.16 -5.04 -2.46
C GLY A 138 10.03 -3.92 -3.02
N ASP A 139 9.78 -2.67 -2.67
CA ASP A 139 10.48 -1.46 -3.13
C ASP A 139 11.99 -1.41 -2.77
N HIS A 140 12.41 -2.21 -1.78
CA HIS A 140 13.82 -2.35 -1.42
C HIS A 140 14.58 -3.38 -2.29
N THR A 141 13.90 -4.01 -3.23
CA THR A 141 14.50 -5.01 -4.13
C THR A 141 14.51 -4.44 -5.55
N PRO A 142 15.63 -4.51 -6.28
CA PRO A 142 15.68 -4.03 -7.66
C PRO A 142 14.63 -4.69 -8.54
N ILE A 143 13.95 -3.89 -9.36
CA ILE A 143 12.99 -4.40 -10.33
C ILE A 143 13.74 -5.19 -11.40
N LYS A 144 13.39 -6.47 -11.56
CA LYS A 144 13.93 -7.34 -12.59
C LYS A 144 13.03 -7.36 -13.83
N SER A 145 13.60 -7.70 -14.98
CA SER A 145 12.85 -7.77 -16.24
C SER A 145 11.79 -8.86 -16.27
N GLN A 146 12.02 -9.96 -15.57
CA GLN A 146 11.09 -11.10 -15.51
C GLN A 146 10.29 -11.08 -14.21
N GLY A 147 8.98 -11.38 -14.30
CA GLY A 147 8.11 -11.53 -13.15
C GLY A 147 8.61 -12.59 -12.16
N GLY A 148 8.42 -12.34 -10.87
CA GLY A 148 8.85 -13.23 -9.79
C GLY A 148 10.33 -13.12 -9.38
N LEU A 149 11.25 -12.66 -10.25
CA LEU A 149 12.67 -12.58 -9.90
C LEU A 149 12.97 -11.59 -8.79
N SER A 150 12.25 -10.47 -8.72
CA SER A 150 12.38 -9.52 -7.60
C SER A 150 11.91 -10.14 -6.29
N ALA A 151 10.80 -10.88 -6.29
CA ALA A 151 10.32 -11.61 -5.12
C ALA A 151 11.30 -12.72 -4.68
N LEU A 152 11.89 -13.43 -5.63
CA LEU A 152 12.92 -14.44 -5.36
C LEU A 152 14.17 -13.81 -4.69
N GLU A 153 14.61 -12.66 -5.19
CA GLU A 153 15.72 -11.94 -4.56
C GLU A 153 15.40 -11.47 -3.15
N ALA A 154 14.17 -10.96 -2.93
CA ALA A 154 13.69 -10.62 -1.60
C ALA A 154 13.66 -11.86 -0.68
N ALA A 155 13.18 -13.02 -1.18
CA ALA A 155 13.15 -14.28 -0.44
C ALA A 155 14.56 -14.73 -0.02
N ARG A 156 15.54 -14.64 -0.91
CA ARG A 156 16.96 -14.93 -0.60
C ARG A 156 17.51 -14.00 0.47
N ARG A 157 17.21 -12.71 0.37
CA ARG A 157 17.66 -11.68 1.34
C ARG A 157 17.08 -11.90 2.73
N HIS A 158 15.81 -12.29 2.82
CA HIS A 158 15.12 -12.50 4.09
C HIS A 158 15.28 -13.94 4.64
N GLY A 159 15.77 -14.87 3.85
CA GLY A 159 15.84 -16.30 4.23
C GLY A 159 14.46 -16.92 4.46
N LYS A 160 13.42 -16.39 3.80
CA LYS A 160 12.01 -16.79 3.97
C LYS A 160 11.29 -16.76 2.63
N SER A 161 10.16 -17.45 2.55
CA SER A 161 9.22 -17.27 1.45
C SER A 161 8.60 -15.86 1.51
N VAL A 162 8.47 -15.22 0.35
CA VAL A 162 8.04 -13.82 0.25
C VAL A 162 6.85 -13.69 -0.68
N ILE A 163 5.86 -12.91 -0.25
CA ILE A 163 4.83 -12.34 -1.12
C ILE A 163 5.14 -10.85 -1.24
N SER A 164 5.25 -10.34 -2.47
CA SER A 164 5.54 -8.92 -2.72
C SER A 164 4.72 -8.35 -3.87
N GLY A 165 4.46 -7.05 -3.80
CA GLY A 165 3.89 -6.21 -4.85
C GLY A 165 4.94 -5.42 -5.62
N HIS A 166 4.69 -4.11 -5.82
CA HIS A 166 5.58 -3.09 -6.37
C HIS A 166 5.93 -3.21 -7.85
N THR A 167 6.19 -4.42 -8.33
CA THR A 167 6.73 -4.61 -9.69
C THR A 167 5.66 -4.59 -10.78
N HIS A 168 4.37 -4.68 -10.42
CA HIS A 168 3.22 -4.84 -11.31
C HIS A 168 3.41 -6.00 -12.32
N ARG A 169 4.18 -7.03 -11.95
CA ARG A 169 4.50 -8.18 -12.80
C ARG A 169 4.20 -9.47 -12.07
N ALA A 170 3.23 -10.23 -12.60
CA ALA A 170 2.91 -11.54 -12.06
C ALA A 170 4.10 -12.50 -12.23
N GLY A 171 4.36 -13.31 -11.20
CA GLY A 171 5.38 -14.34 -11.22
C GLY A 171 5.40 -15.11 -9.90
N ARG A 172 5.95 -16.33 -9.95
CA ARG A 172 6.11 -17.24 -8.80
C ARG A 172 7.39 -18.05 -8.92
#